data_202783146db8e1892c8e7a7456e004df
#
_entry.id   202783146db8e1892c8e7a7456e004df
#
_cell.length_a   1.000
_cell.length_b   1.000
_cell.length_c   1.000
_cell.angle_alpha   90.00
_cell.angle_beta   90.00
_cell.angle_gamma   90.00
#
_symmetry.space_group_name_H-M   'P 1'
#
loop_
_entity.id
_entity.type
_entity.pdbx_description
1 polymer ?
#
loop_
_entity_poly.entity_id
_entity_poly.type
_entity_poly.pdbx_seq_one_letter_code
_entity_poly.pdbx_strand_id
1 'polypeptide(L)'
;MRNRKKIIWISVVVVLLSLLATAGVIAEQWYRMEVCNYESIDGENHGYYVYPDMDADSLLALMQNDYHIYSLRDWRWHKKHLLYTVPKPGYYRFPARIGDKHLIRRVQQGIESPVRITWTNQVRNSEQLAGKLAGQLLLDSATIVRHLDSVAFMAKYGLKKETAVCMFIPNTYEVYWTYDVEQLFGRMRREYDSFWTDERVRKADSLGLSREEVITLASIVESETNRKIEYPQIAALYLNRLRKGMFLQACPTVIFASGNFNTRRVLNRHLAIDSPYNTYKNLGLPPGPIRCPLGSTVDAVLNAPPTRVLYMCANPDFSGTHVFSVTFAQHAAVARRYQAALNERGIK
;
A
#
# COMPACT_ATOMS: atom_id res chain seq x y z
N MET A 1 68.28 -18.07 49.54
CA MET A 1 68.19 -17.49 48.18
C MET A 1 67.19 -18.30 47.26
N ARG A 2 67.15 -19.61 47.28
CA ARG A 2 66.37 -20.49 46.39
C ARG A 2 64.84 -20.27 46.55
N ASN A 3 64.35 -20.06 47.78
CA ASN A 3 62.88 -19.85 48.01
C ASN A 3 62.44 -18.41 47.56
N ARG A 4 63.26 -17.38 47.67
CA ARG A 4 62.91 -16.05 47.15
C ARG A 4 62.74 -16.06 45.62
N LYS A 5 63.64 -16.75 44.90
CA LYS A 5 63.49 -16.87 43.42
C LYS A 5 62.22 -17.62 43.02
N LYS A 6 61.82 -18.67 43.74
CA LYS A 6 60.58 -19.39 43.51
C LYS A 6 59.36 -18.53 43.78
N ILE A 7 59.34 -17.72 44.85
CA ILE A 7 58.23 -16.82 45.17
C ILE A 7 58.11 -15.73 44.08
N ILE A 8 59.21 -15.12 43.65
CA ILE A 8 59.19 -14.13 42.56
C ILE A 8 58.65 -14.76 41.25
N TRP A 9 59.09 -15.98 40.90
CA TRP A 9 58.58 -16.68 39.71
C TRP A 9 57.10 -16.95 39.77
N ILE A 10 56.59 -17.42 40.90
CA ILE A 10 55.18 -17.68 41.15
C ILE A 10 54.37 -16.35 41.01
N SER A 11 54.87 -15.27 41.63
CA SER A 11 54.21 -13.95 41.51
C SER A 11 54.15 -13.45 40.08
N VAL A 12 55.25 -13.63 39.31
CA VAL A 12 55.25 -13.24 37.86
C VAL A 12 54.26 -14.08 37.05
N VAL A 13 54.20 -15.38 37.29
CA VAL A 13 53.22 -16.26 36.61
C VAL A 13 51.79 -15.90 36.98
N VAL A 14 51.49 -15.60 38.24
CA VAL A 14 50.15 -15.17 38.69
C VAL A 14 49.77 -13.85 38.04
N VAL A 15 50.69 -12.89 37.96
CA VAL A 15 50.44 -11.61 37.28
C VAL A 15 50.20 -11.81 35.79
N LEU A 16 50.98 -12.62 35.10
CA LEU A 16 50.78 -12.93 33.68
C LEU A 16 49.44 -13.63 33.44
N LEU A 17 49.07 -14.60 34.28
CA LEU A 17 47.76 -15.26 34.17
C LEU A 17 46.59 -14.29 34.41
N SER A 18 46.74 -13.35 35.37
CA SER A 18 45.70 -12.34 35.62
C SER A 18 45.59 -11.34 34.44
N LEU A 19 46.71 -10.94 33.83
CA LEU A 19 46.72 -10.10 32.64
C LEU A 19 46.05 -10.80 31.44
N LEU A 20 46.36 -12.08 31.22
CA LEU A 20 45.74 -12.88 30.17
C LEU A 20 44.23 -13.05 30.41
N ALA A 21 43.81 -13.32 31.62
CA ALA A 21 42.39 -13.40 31.97
C ALA A 21 41.69 -12.05 31.76
N THR A 22 42.29 -10.95 32.16
CA THR A 22 41.76 -9.61 31.94
C THR A 22 41.64 -9.29 30.43
N ALA A 23 42.68 -9.60 29.65
CA ALA A 23 42.66 -9.43 28.21
C ALA A 23 41.57 -10.26 27.54
N GLY A 24 41.35 -11.50 28.01
CA GLY A 24 40.25 -12.35 27.53
C GLY A 24 38.87 -11.75 27.80
N VAL A 25 38.65 -11.23 29.03
CA VAL A 25 37.40 -10.54 29.38
C VAL A 25 37.16 -9.29 28.52
N ILE A 26 38.20 -8.49 28.31
CA ILE A 26 38.11 -7.28 27.46
C ILE A 26 37.80 -7.67 26.02
N ALA A 27 38.44 -8.70 25.48
CA ALA A 27 38.20 -9.17 24.12
C ALA A 27 36.77 -9.70 23.96
N GLU A 28 36.27 -10.43 24.96
CA GLU A 28 34.88 -10.92 24.94
C GLU A 28 33.87 -9.78 25.01
N GLN A 29 34.06 -8.79 25.89
CA GLN A 29 33.21 -7.59 25.96
C GLN A 29 33.21 -6.81 24.66
N TRP A 30 34.40 -6.62 24.06
CA TRP A 30 34.51 -5.97 22.75
C TRP A 30 33.76 -6.75 21.66
N TYR A 31 33.91 -8.08 21.65
CA TYR A 31 33.21 -8.93 20.70
C TYR A 31 31.70 -8.79 20.82
N ARG A 32 31.15 -8.80 22.03
CA ARG A 32 29.72 -8.63 22.29
C ARG A 32 29.23 -7.23 21.90
N MET A 33 30.04 -6.21 22.12
CA MET A 33 29.70 -4.84 21.74
C MET A 33 29.67 -4.66 20.22
N GLU A 34 30.69 -5.13 19.52
CA GLU A 34 30.87 -4.85 18.07
C GLU A 34 30.26 -5.93 17.17
N VAL A 35 30.28 -7.20 17.58
CA VAL A 35 29.99 -8.31 16.67
C VAL A 35 28.72 -9.05 17.04
N CYS A 36 28.62 -9.62 18.26
CA CYS A 36 27.52 -10.49 18.59
C CYS A 36 27.24 -10.55 20.10
N ASN A 37 26.19 -9.87 20.55
CA ASN A 37 25.54 -10.12 21.84
C ASN A 37 24.16 -10.78 21.65
N TYR A 38 23.62 -10.72 20.44
CA TYR A 38 22.33 -11.30 20.05
C TYR A 38 22.54 -12.21 18.85
N GLU A 39 22.07 -13.45 18.97
CA GLU A 39 22.09 -14.43 17.89
C GLU A 39 20.66 -14.97 17.67
N SER A 40 20.17 -14.86 16.46
CA SER A 40 18.84 -15.34 16.10
C SER A 40 18.71 -16.83 16.34
N ILE A 41 17.59 -17.24 16.92
CA ILE A 41 17.30 -18.65 17.29
C ILE A 41 17.11 -19.52 16.04
N ASP A 42 16.54 -18.94 14.98
CA ASP A 42 16.27 -19.62 13.70
C ASP A 42 17.27 -19.28 12.59
N GLY A 43 18.23 -18.38 12.88
CA GLY A 43 19.24 -17.94 11.92
C GLY A 43 18.76 -16.85 10.93
N GLU A 44 17.52 -16.39 11.07
CA GLU A 44 16.92 -15.38 10.18
C GLU A 44 17.03 -13.95 10.74
N ASN A 45 16.74 -12.96 9.89
CA ASN A 45 16.68 -11.57 10.28
C ASN A 45 15.27 -11.22 10.78
N HIS A 46 15.16 -10.68 11.99
CA HIS A 46 13.87 -10.29 12.60
C HIS A 46 13.66 -8.80 12.61
N GLY A 47 12.38 -8.40 12.51
CA GLY A 47 11.97 -7.00 12.44
C GLY A 47 11.06 -6.60 13.59
N TYR A 48 11.31 -5.41 14.16
CA TYR A 48 10.59 -4.88 15.31
C TYR A 48 10.12 -3.45 15.06
N TYR A 49 8.90 -3.17 15.49
CA TYR A 49 8.35 -1.81 15.51
C TYR A 49 8.69 -1.17 16.85
N VAL A 50 9.40 -0.05 16.81
CA VAL A 50 9.68 0.79 17.97
C VAL A 50 8.72 1.97 17.94
N TYR A 51 7.78 1.98 18.88
CA TYR A 51 6.79 3.05 19.02
C TYR A 51 7.35 4.28 19.74
N PRO A 52 6.70 5.46 19.65
CA PRO A 52 7.23 6.71 20.23
C PRO A 52 7.50 6.68 21.73
N ASP A 53 6.80 5.84 22.49
CA ASP A 53 6.87 5.68 23.95
C ASP A 53 7.71 4.48 24.39
N MET A 54 8.31 3.75 23.43
CA MET A 54 9.07 2.54 23.72
C MET A 54 10.51 2.86 24.09
N ASP A 55 10.97 2.33 25.22
CA ASP A 55 12.37 2.39 25.62
C ASP A 55 13.19 1.20 25.09
N ALA A 56 14.50 1.26 25.32
CA ALA A 56 15.42 0.23 24.83
C ALA A 56 15.25 -1.13 25.53
N ASP A 57 14.77 -1.15 26.76
CA ASP A 57 14.54 -2.41 27.49
C ASP A 57 13.25 -3.09 27.00
N SER A 58 12.24 -2.32 26.63
CA SER A 58 11.03 -2.81 25.95
C SER A 58 11.37 -3.46 24.60
N LEU A 59 12.25 -2.83 23.80
CA LEU A 59 12.73 -3.43 22.56
C LEU A 59 13.49 -4.73 22.84
N LEU A 60 14.37 -4.75 23.84
CA LEU A 60 15.10 -5.95 24.23
C LEU A 60 14.15 -7.07 24.65
N ALA A 61 13.10 -6.76 25.40
CA ALA A 61 12.10 -7.75 25.81
C ALA A 61 11.38 -8.40 24.62
N LEU A 62 11.09 -7.63 23.56
CA LEU A 62 10.56 -8.18 22.30
C LEU A 62 11.57 -9.10 21.61
N MET A 63 12.84 -8.69 21.58
CA MET A 63 13.91 -9.47 20.92
C MET A 63 14.20 -10.80 21.59
N GLN A 64 13.93 -10.95 22.89
CA GLN A 64 14.16 -12.21 23.63
C GLN A 64 13.37 -13.41 23.08
N ASN A 65 12.30 -13.17 22.32
CA ASN A 65 11.52 -14.23 21.71
C ASN A 65 12.23 -14.85 20.49
N ASP A 66 13.05 -14.07 19.80
CA ASP A 66 13.66 -14.44 18.52
C ASP A 66 15.18 -14.53 18.57
N TYR A 67 15.80 -13.95 19.60
CA TYR A 67 17.25 -13.90 19.78
C TYR A 67 17.70 -14.50 21.11
N HIS A 68 18.74 -15.32 21.05
CA HIS A 68 19.53 -15.66 22.22
C HIS A 68 20.39 -14.45 22.61
N ILE A 69 20.33 -14.03 23.88
CA ILE A 69 21.12 -12.91 24.41
C ILE A 69 22.24 -13.45 25.27
N TYR A 70 23.48 -13.27 24.85
CA TYR A 70 24.64 -13.82 25.53
C TYR A 70 24.93 -13.15 26.86
N SER A 71 24.71 -11.83 26.97
CA SER A 71 25.01 -11.09 28.20
C SER A 71 24.12 -9.87 28.42
N LEU A 72 23.17 -9.99 29.32
CA LEU A 72 22.36 -8.87 29.82
C LEU A 72 23.18 -7.86 30.64
N ARG A 73 24.28 -8.33 31.27
CA ARG A 73 25.19 -7.43 32.02
C ARG A 73 25.90 -6.49 31.09
N ASP A 74 26.41 -7.01 29.95
CA ASP A 74 27.10 -6.18 28.96
C ASP A 74 26.13 -5.25 28.26
N TRP A 75 24.91 -5.69 27.94
CA TRP A 75 23.81 -4.84 27.44
C TRP A 75 23.58 -3.64 28.38
N ARG A 76 23.38 -3.87 29.70
CA ARG A 76 23.13 -2.79 30.66
C ARG A 76 24.28 -1.79 30.71
N TRP A 77 25.52 -2.27 30.63
CA TRP A 77 26.70 -1.43 30.60
C TRP A 77 26.80 -0.63 29.30
N HIS A 78 26.65 -1.27 28.15
CA HIS A 78 26.69 -0.62 26.83
C HIS A 78 25.54 0.36 26.67
N LYS A 79 24.32 0.01 27.07
CA LYS A 79 23.18 0.90 27.09
C LYS A 79 23.48 2.18 27.89
N LYS A 80 24.01 2.05 29.10
CA LYS A 80 24.34 3.20 29.95
C LYS A 80 25.39 4.14 29.33
N HIS A 81 26.35 3.60 28.56
CA HIS A 81 27.47 4.36 28.05
C HIS A 81 27.39 4.76 26.58
N LEU A 82 26.51 4.09 25.79
CA LEU A 82 26.37 4.32 24.36
C LEU A 82 25.02 4.91 23.96
N LEU A 83 23.96 4.70 24.76
CA LEU A 83 22.64 5.24 24.48
C LEU A 83 22.49 6.61 25.13
N TYR A 84 22.59 7.67 24.34
CA TYR A 84 22.48 9.05 24.81
C TYR A 84 21.08 9.65 24.67
N THR A 85 20.20 9.00 23.88
CA THR A 85 18.83 9.46 23.61
C THR A 85 17.87 8.27 23.65
N VAL A 86 16.56 8.57 23.82
CA VAL A 86 15.52 7.55 23.68
C VAL A 86 15.58 6.96 22.27
N PRO A 87 15.32 5.64 22.09
CA PRO A 87 15.19 5.02 20.78
C PRO A 87 14.20 5.79 19.92
N LYS A 88 14.56 6.08 18.67
CA LYS A 88 13.65 6.74 17.74
C LYS A 88 12.60 5.75 17.24
N PRO A 89 11.34 6.18 17.09
CA PRO A 89 10.32 5.35 16.48
C PRO A 89 10.76 4.88 15.10
N GLY A 90 10.36 3.66 14.72
CA GLY A 90 10.71 3.10 13.42
C GLY A 90 10.50 1.60 13.33
N TYR A 91 10.59 1.07 12.12
CA TYR A 91 10.72 -0.36 11.91
C TYR A 91 12.20 -0.72 11.73
N TYR A 92 12.72 -1.59 12.57
CA TYR A 92 14.13 -2.00 12.57
C TYR A 92 14.24 -3.49 12.31
N ARG A 93 14.88 -3.87 11.20
CA ARG A 93 15.18 -5.26 10.91
C ARG A 93 16.63 -5.54 11.26
N PHE A 94 16.86 -6.38 12.25
CA PHE A 94 18.18 -6.76 12.71
C PHE A 94 18.65 -8.05 12.04
N PRO A 95 19.98 -8.16 11.75
CA PRO A 95 20.55 -9.36 11.19
C PRO A 95 20.58 -10.49 12.22
N ALA A 96 20.76 -11.73 11.75
CA ALA A 96 20.84 -12.91 12.59
C ALA A 96 21.90 -12.81 13.72
N ARG A 97 22.95 -12.02 13.53
CA ARG A 97 23.96 -11.69 14.55
C ARG A 97 24.16 -10.19 14.63
N ILE A 98 24.09 -9.64 15.85
CA ILE A 98 24.30 -8.21 16.07
C ILE A 98 24.90 -7.93 17.45
N GLY A 99 25.84 -7.00 17.52
CA GLY A 99 26.40 -6.48 18.77
C GLY A 99 25.61 -5.28 19.30
N ASP A 100 25.74 -5.01 20.61
CA ASP A 100 25.01 -3.94 21.31
C ASP A 100 25.20 -2.58 20.66
N LYS A 101 26.42 -2.23 20.25
CA LYS A 101 26.74 -0.93 19.65
C LYS A 101 25.98 -0.70 18.35
N HIS A 102 25.89 -1.72 17.50
CA HIS A 102 25.18 -1.62 16.23
C HIS A 102 23.66 -1.53 16.43
N LEU A 103 23.12 -2.28 17.38
CA LEU A 103 21.72 -2.20 17.76
C LEU A 103 21.38 -0.80 18.29
N ILE A 104 22.11 -0.34 19.30
CA ILE A 104 21.93 0.97 19.95
C ILE A 104 22.05 2.09 18.91
N ARG A 105 23.08 2.07 18.07
CA ARG A 105 23.30 3.08 17.03
C ARG A 105 22.12 3.17 16.07
N ARG A 106 21.60 2.02 15.61
CA ARG A 106 20.48 2.01 14.67
C ARG A 106 19.24 2.66 15.26
N VAL A 107 18.84 2.28 16.47
CA VAL A 107 17.62 2.82 17.09
C VAL A 107 17.81 4.27 17.55
N GLN A 108 19.01 4.65 18.01
CA GLN A 108 19.30 6.02 18.44
C GLN A 108 19.36 7.01 17.28
N GLN A 109 19.91 6.59 16.14
CA GLN A 109 20.01 7.44 14.95
C GLN A 109 18.74 7.40 14.07
N GLY A 110 17.83 6.45 14.30
CA GLY A 110 16.64 6.26 13.47
C GLY A 110 16.98 5.67 12.10
N ILE A 111 17.95 4.74 12.06
CA ILE A 111 18.31 4.04 10.81
C ILE A 111 17.29 2.92 10.60
N GLU A 112 16.10 3.31 10.17
CA GLU A 112 14.98 2.42 9.92
C GLU A 112 15.23 1.46 8.75
N SER A 113 14.50 0.36 8.76
CA SER A 113 14.33 -0.52 7.61
C SER A 113 13.00 -0.20 6.92
N PRO A 114 12.92 -0.25 5.59
CA PRO A 114 11.65 -0.02 4.91
C PRO A 114 10.64 -1.12 5.22
N VAL A 115 9.36 -0.76 5.25
CA VAL A 115 8.21 -1.66 5.28
C VAL A 115 7.55 -1.70 3.92
N ARG A 116 6.84 -2.79 3.63
CA ARG A 116 6.01 -2.92 2.43
C ARG A 116 4.58 -2.61 2.75
N ILE A 117 4.04 -1.55 2.15
CA ILE A 117 2.61 -1.23 2.22
C ILE A 117 1.92 -1.68 0.94
N THR A 118 0.73 -2.27 1.10
CA THR A 118 -0.01 -2.83 -0.03
C THR A 118 -1.49 -2.49 0.09
N TRP A 119 -2.10 -2.13 -1.04
CA TRP A 119 -3.54 -2.08 -1.19
C TRP A 119 -3.97 -2.59 -2.55
N THR A 120 -5.24 -2.94 -2.67
CA THR A 120 -5.82 -3.50 -3.88
C THR A 120 -6.89 -2.57 -4.46
N ASN A 121 -7.43 -2.94 -5.60
CA ASN A 121 -8.54 -2.26 -6.24
C ASN A 121 -9.89 -2.34 -5.47
N GLN A 122 -9.91 -2.93 -4.28
CA GLN A 122 -11.10 -2.94 -3.42
C GLN A 122 -11.31 -1.60 -2.68
N VAL A 123 -10.29 -0.75 -2.62
CA VAL A 123 -10.37 0.60 -2.05
C VAL A 123 -11.26 1.47 -2.94
N ARG A 124 -12.33 2.02 -2.37
CA ARG A 124 -13.35 2.78 -3.11
C ARG A 124 -13.35 4.28 -2.83
N ASN A 125 -12.91 4.70 -1.65
CA ASN A 125 -12.93 6.09 -1.23
C ASN A 125 -11.74 6.44 -0.33
N SER A 126 -11.64 7.71 0.06
CA SER A 126 -10.57 8.25 0.90
C SER A 126 -10.49 7.56 2.25
N GLU A 127 -11.63 7.25 2.88
CA GLU A 127 -11.69 6.62 4.20
C GLU A 127 -11.14 5.19 4.17
N GLN A 128 -11.51 4.42 3.14
CA GLN A 128 -10.99 3.06 2.96
C GLN A 128 -9.50 3.06 2.65
N LEU A 129 -9.03 4.01 1.82
CA LEU A 129 -7.60 4.19 1.54
C LEU A 129 -6.84 4.50 2.82
N ALA A 130 -7.31 5.51 3.57
CA ALA A 130 -6.69 5.92 4.81
C ALA A 130 -6.63 4.79 5.85
N GLY A 131 -7.72 4.03 6.00
CA GLY A 131 -7.75 2.86 6.88
C GLY A 131 -6.74 1.78 6.46
N LYS A 132 -6.57 1.55 5.16
CA LYS A 132 -5.55 0.59 4.66
C LYS A 132 -4.12 1.06 4.90
N LEU A 133 -3.85 2.34 4.73
CA LEU A 133 -2.53 2.93 4.96
C LEU A 133 -2.19 2.99 6.46
N ALA A 134 -3.12 3.46 7.29
CA ALA A 134 -2.95 3.55 8.74
C ALA A 134 -2.74 2.17 9.40
N GLY A 135 -3.33 1.11 8.87
CA GLY A 135 -3.08 -0.25 9.34
C GLY A 135 -1.67 -0.78 9.05
N GLN A 136 -0.86 -0.05 8.28
CA GLN A 136 0.48 -0.47 7.85
C GLN A 136 1.57 0.56 8.19
N LEU A 137 1.21 1.74 8.68
CA LEU A 137 2.10 2.86 9.02
C LEU A 137 1.85 3.34 10.45
N LEU A 138 2.74 4.15 10.99
CA LEU A 138 2.52 4.84 12.26
C LEU A 138 1.47 5.95 12.13
N LEU A 139 1.24 6.45 10.93
CA LEU A 139 0.32 7.54 10.63
C LEU A 139 -1.14 7.09 10.82
N ASP A 140 -1.94 7.88 11.54
CA ASP A 140 -3.36 7.59 11.78
C ASP A 140 -4.26 7.90 10.57
N SER A 141 -5.39 7.19 10.49
CA SER A 141 -6.34 7.31 9.38
C SER A 141 -7.02 8.68 9.30
N ALA A 142 -7.31 9.30 10.44
CA ALA A 142 -7.98 10.61 10.48
C ALA A 142 -7.09 11.70 9.89
N THR A 143 -5.79 11.64 10.17
CA THR A 143 -4.80 12.54 9.56
C THR A 143 -4.73 12.34 8.05
N ILE A 144 -4.70 11.10 7.56
CA ILE A 144 -4.66 10.82 6.11
C ILE A 144 -5.94 11.34 5.42
N VAL A 145 -7.14 11.05 5.97
CA VAL A 145 -8.42 11.53 5.40
C VAL A 145 -8.46 13.05 5.34
N ARG A 146 -8.08 13.73 6.42
CA ARG A 146 -8.07 15.20 6.48
C ARG A 146 -7.24 15.81 5.35
N HIS A 147 -6.13 15.19 4.98
CA HIS A 147 -5.27 15.67 3.90
C HIS A 147 -5.81 15.30 2.50
N LEU A 148 -6.37 14.09 2.33
CA LEU A 148 -7.06 13.71 1.09
C LEU A 148 -8.26 14.64 0.79
N ASP A 149 -8.96 15.09 1.83
CA ASP A 149 -10.11 15.99 1.71
C ASP A 149 -9.75 17.48 1.65
N SER A 150 -8.49 17.82 1.91
CA SER A 150 -8.03 19.21 1.90
C SER A 150 -7.76 19.71 0.49
N VAL A 151 -8.59 20.64 0.03
CA VAL A 151 -8.42 21.29 -1.29
C VAL A 151 -7.04 21.94 -1.42
N ALA A 152 -6.60 22.68 -0.39
CA ALA A 152 -5.30 23.36 -0.41
C ALA A 152 -4.12 22.37 -0.42
N PHE A 153 -4.24 21.27 0.29
CA PHE A 153 -3.19 20.24 0.33
C PHE A 153 -3.10 19.50 -1.02
N MET A 154 -4.24 19.05 -1.55
CA MET A 154 -4.27 18.32 -2.83
C MET A 154 -3.88 19.18 -4.02
N ALA A 155 -4.12 20.48 -3.96
CA ALA A 155 -3.65 21.42 -4.98
C ALA A 155 -2.12 21.45 -5.14
N LYS A 156 -1.34 21.15 -4.10
CA LYS A 156 0.13 20.99 -4.17
C LYS A 156 0.54 19.88 -5.16
N TYR A 157 -0.32 18.90 -5.33
CA TYR A 157 -0.12 17.74 -6.22
C TYR A 157 -0.87 17.89 -7.54
N GLY A 158 -1.51 19.06 -7.81
CA GLY A 158 -2.30 19.30 -9.01
C GLY A 158 -3.61 18.52 -9.07
N LEU A 159 -4.11 18.05 -7.93
CA LEU A 159 -5.31 17.22 -7.80
C LEU A 159 -6.42 17.99 -7.06
N LYS A 160 -7.67 17.59 -7.33
CA LYS A 160 -8.84 17.99 -6.56
C LYS A 160 -9.15 16.95 -5.49
N LYS A 161 -10.00 17.28 -4.52
CA LYS A 161 -10.50 16.34 -3.52
C LYS A 161 -11.09 15.09 -4.18
N GLU A 162 -11.91 15.26 -5.20
CA GLU A 162 -12.58 14.17 -5.90
C GLU A 162 -11.61 13.25 -6.66
N THR A 163 -10.44 13.78 -7.05
CA THR A 163 -9.40 13.04 -7.77
C THR A 163 -8.20 12.65 -6.90
N ALA A 164 -8.25 12.95 -5.59
CA ALA A 164 -7.15 12.69 -4.66
C ALA A 164 -6.67 11.23 -4.70
N VAL A 165 -7.59 10.28 -4.75
CA VAL A 165 -7.27 8.84 -4.78
C VAL A 165 -6.62 8.38 -6.09
N CYS A 166 -6.65 9.20 -7.18
CA CYS A 166 -5.98 8.87 -8.44
C CYS A 166 -4.46 8.68 -8.27
N MET A 167 -3.86 9.39 -7.31
CA MET A 167 -2.43 9.29 -7.03
C MET A 167 -2.03 7.95 -6.41
N PHE A 168 -2.98 7.20 -5.86
CA PHE A 168 -2.74 5.96 -5.11
C PHE A 168 -3.06 4.73 -5.97
N ILE A 169 -2.20 4.46 -6.94
CA ILE A 169 -2.34 3.30 -7.83
C ILE A 169 -2.09 2.02 -7.01
N PRO A 170 -3.01 1.02 -7.03
CA PRO A 170 -2.83 -0.22 -6.27
C PRO A 170 -1.56 -0.96 -6.66
N ASN A 171 -0.68 -1.16 -5.70
CA ASN A 171 0.58 -1.89 -5.80
C ASN A 171 1.14 -2.17 -4.41
N THR A 172 2.35 -2.72 -4.35
CA THR A 172 3.17 -2.81 -3.14
C THR A 172 4.30 -1.79 -3.23
N TYR A 173 4.42 -0.97 -2.19
CA TYR A 173 5.42 0.11 -2.12
C TYR A 173 6.31 -0.06 -0.91
N GLU A 174 7.59 0.20 -1.06
CA GLU A 174 8.54 0.29 0.05
C GLU A 174 8.60 1.73 0.55
N VAL A 175 8.31 1.91 1.85
CA VAL A 175 8.29 3.21 2.55
C VAL A 175 8.85 3.02 3.96
N TYR A 176 9.17 4.11 4.66
CA TYR A 176 9.45 4.01 6.08
C TYR A 176 8.14 4.05 6.89
N TRP A 177 8.10 3.22 7.93
CA TRP A 177 6.90 3.09 8.78
C TRP A 177 6.51 4.40 9.46
N THR A 178 7.49 5.26 9.72
CA THR A 178 7.33 6.56 10.39
C THR A 178 7.06 7.72 9.42
N TYR A 179 6.85 7.46 8.13
CA TYR A 179 6.55 8.54 7.18
C TYR A 179 5.43 9.43 7.71
N ASP A 180 5.68 10.73 7.73
CA ASP A 180 4.63 11.72 7.89
C ASP A 180 3.77 11.86 6.61
N VAL A 181 2.75 12.69 6.66
CA VAL A 181 1.83 12.89 5.53
C VAL A 181 2.54 13.44 4.29
N GLU A 182 3.41 14.43 4.45
CA GLU A 182 4.12 15.04 3.33
C GLU A 182 5.06 14.02 2.66
N GLN A 183 5.76 13.22 3.44
CA GLN A 183 6.64 12.15 2.96
C GLN A 183 5.85 11.07 2.22
N LEU A 184 4.72 10.62 2.79
CA LEU A 184 3.86 9.60 2.19
C LEU A 184 3.29 10.08 0.85
N PHE A 185 2.66 11.26 0.84
CA PHE A 185 2.06 11.81 -0.37
C PHE A 185 3.10 12.17 -1.42
N GLY A 186 4.25 12.72 -1.01
CA GLY A 186 5.38 12.94 -1.90
C GLY A 186 5.92 11.65 -2.53
N ARG A 187 5.95 10.54 -1.76
CA ARG A 187 6.32 9.21 -2.28
C ARG A 187 5.28 8.70 -3.28
N MET A 188 4.00 8.81 -2.98
CA MET A 188 2.91 8.40 -3.88
C MET A 188 2.87 9.25 -5.15
N ARG A 189 3.16 10.55 -5.04
CA ARG A 189 3.26 11.44 -6.22
C ARG A 189 4.37 10.99 -7.17
N ARG A 190 5.55 10.64 -6.65
CA ARG A 190 6.65 10.12 -7.49
C ARG A 190 6.26 8.81 -8.19
N GLU A 191 5.55 7.92 -7.52
CA GLU A 191 5.05 6.68 -8.12
C GLU A 191 3.99 6.94 -9.20
N TYR A 192 3.08 7.88 -8.94
CA TYR A 192 2.09 8.32 -9.92
C TYR A 192 2.75 8.91 -11.17
N ASP A 193 3.73 9.80 -10.99
CA ASP A 193 4.46 10.40 -12.12
C ASP A 193 5.27 9.36 -12.89
N SER A 194 5.89 8.42 -12.21
CA SER A 194 6.61 7.30 -12.84
C SER A 194 5.67 6.35 -13.61
N PHE A 195 4.47 6.14 -13.10
CA PHE A 195 3.45 5.34 -13.78
C PHE A 195 3.02 6.00 -15.10
N TRP A 196 2.87 7.33 -15.13
CA TRP A 196 2.47 8.08 -16.32
C TRP A 196 3.65 8.34 -17.27
N THR A 197 4.10 7.27 -17.94
CA THR A 197 5.13 7.38 -18.98
C THR A 197 4.66 8.26 -20.14
N ASP A 198 5.60 8.78 -20.94
CA ASP A 198 5.28 9.59 -22.14
C ASP A 198 4.34 8.85 -23.10
N GLU A 199 4.46 7.52 -23.18
CA GLU A 199 3.55 6.71 -23.99
C GLU A 199 2.11 6.76 -23.46
N ARG A 200 1.92 6.57 -22.14
CA ARG A 200 0.59 6.63 -21.52
C ARG A 200 -0.02 8.02 -21.65
N VAL A 201 0.79 9.07 -21.48
CA VAL A 201 0.33 10.46 -21.65
C VAL A 201 -0.13 10.69 -23.09
N ARG A 202 0.69 10.35 -24.09
CA ARG A 202 0.28 10.50 -25.51
C ARG A 202 -0.99 9.73 -25.85
N LYS A 203 -1.19 8.54 -25.27
CA LYS A 203 -2.44 7.79 -25.46
C LYS A 203 -3.64 8.47 -24.81
N ALA A 204 -3.49 9.01 -23.61
CA ALA A 204 -4.54 9.78 -22.94
C ALA A 204 -4.94 11.01 -23.77
N ASP A 205 -3.94 11.77 -24.25
CA ASP A 205 -4.14 12.92 -25.12
C ASP A 205 -4.89 12.56 -26.42
N SER A 206 -4.54 11.40 -27.02
CA SER A 206 -5.22 10.91 -28.23
C SER A 206 -6.69 10.52 -27.98
N LEU A 207 -7.04 10.17 -26.75
CA LEU A 207 -8.42 9.94 -26.32
C LEU A 207 -9.16 11.23 -25.96
N GLY A 208 -8.45 12.35 -25.81
CA GLY A 208 -8.96 13.63 -25.32
C GLY A 208 -9.29 13.63 -23.83
N LEU A 209 -8.55 12.85 -23.04
CA LEU A 209 -8.77 12.67 -21.61
C LEU A 209 -7.53 13.07 -20.80
N SER A 210 -7.74 13.71 -19.64
CA SER A 210 -6.70 13.91 -18.65
C SER A 210 -6.32 12.58 -17.97
N ARG A 211 -5.20 12.57 -17.24
CA ARG A 211 -4.75 11.41 -16.47
C ARG A 211 -5.81 10.95 -15.45
N GLU A 212 -6.44 11.90 -14.77
CA GLU A 212 -7.47 11.67 -13.77
C GLU A 212 -8.77 11.15 -14.41
N GLU A 213 -9.13 11.63 -15.61
CA GLU A 213 -10.28 11.14 -16.37
C GLU A 213 -10.07 9.72 -16.87
N VAL A 214 -8.85 9.36 -17.30
CA VAL A 214 -8.51 7.98 -17.66
C VAL A 214 -8.63 7.06 -16.44
N ILE A 215 -8.12 7.46 -15.27
CA ILE A 215 -8.25 6.69 -14.02
C ILE A 215 -9.72 6.58 -13.61
N THR A 216 -10.48 7.66 -13.75
CA THR A 216 -11.92 7.67 -13.46
C THR A 216 -12.65 6.67 -14.34
N LEU A 217 -12.41 6.68 -15.65
CA LEU A 217 -12.99 5.71 -16.57
C LEU A 217 -12.54 4.28 -16.25
N ALA A 218 -11.25 4.06 -15.95
CA ALA A 218 -10.72 2.76 -15.55
C ALA A 218 -11.41 2.23 -14.29
N SER A 219 -11.73 3.09 -13.32
CA SER A 219 -12.43 2.71 -12.11
C SER A 219 -13.87 2.22 -12.38
N ILE A 220 -14.53 2.79 -13.38
CA ILE A 220 -15.86 2.37 -13.84
C ILE A 220 -15.74 1.02 -14.56
N VAL A 221 -14.84 0.90 -15.53
CA VAL A 221 -14.59 -0.33 -16.30
C VAL A 221 -14.31 -1.52 -15.37
N GLU A 222 -13.44 -1.33 -14.40
CA GLU A 222 -13.07 -2.38 -13.44
C GLU A 222 -14.22 -2.77 -12.49
N SER A 223 -15.20 -1.89 -12.34
CA SER A 223 -16.38 -2.14 -11.49
C SER A 223 -17.52 -2.83 -12.21
N GLU A 224 -17.48 -2.91 -13.56
CA GLU A 224 -18.53 -3.56 -14.35
C GLU A 224 -18.42 -5.09 -14.39
N THR A 225 -17.20 -5.61 -14.37
CA THR A 225 -16.96 -7.05 -14.52
C THR A 225 -15.70 -7.49 -13.79
N ASN A 226 -15.69 -8.74 -13.34
CA ASN A 226 -14.49 -9.41 -12.85
C ASN A 226 -13.68 -10.08 -13.98
N ARG A 227 -14.16 -10.04 -15.24
CA ARG A 227 -13.53 -10.63 -16.40
C ARG A 227 -12.58 -9.63 -17.05
N LYS A 228 -11.31 -9.65 -16.66
CA LYS A 228 -10.29 -8.69 -17.16
C LYS A 228 -10.17 -8.65 -18.68
N ILE A 229 -10.47 -9.76 -19.37
CA ILE A 229 -10.46 -9.85 -20.83
C ILE A 229 -11.48 -8.91 -21.50
N GLU A 230 -12.54 -8.50 -20.79
CA GLU A 230 -13.57 -7.59 -21.30
C GLU A 230 -13.24 -6.10 -21.09
N TYR A 231 -12.23 -5.77 -20.23
CA TYR A 231 -11.89 -4.39 -19.92
C TYR A 231 -11.67 -3.51 -21.16
N PRO A 232 -10.91 -3.94 -22.18
CA PRO A 232 -10.73 -3.11 -23.38
C PRO A 232 -12.05 -2.84 -24.14
N GLN A 233 -12.95 -3.83 -24.22
CA GLN A 233 -14.24 -3.69 -24.91
C GLN A 233 -15.20 -2.77 -24.13
N ILE A 234 -15.25 -2.89 -22.79
CA ILE A 234 -16.05 -2.02 -21.93
C ILE A 234 -15.51 -0.58 -21.98
N ALA A 235 -14.18 -0.42 -21.96
CA ALA A 235 -13.54 0.88 -22.14
C ALA A 235 -13.94 1.51 -23.48
N ALA A 236 -13.85 0.74 -24.57
CA ALA A 236 -14.26 1.22 -25.90
C ALA A 236 -15.74 1.63 -25.95
N LEU A 237 -16.62 0.88 -25.30
CA LEU A 237 -18.06 1.23 -25.19
C LEU A 237 -18.24 2.58 -24.50
N TYR A 238 -17.63 2.81 -23.36
CA TYR A 238 -17.76 4.07 -22.62
C TYR A 238 -17.11 5.24 -23.35
N LEU A 239 -15.94 5.06 -23.96
CA LEU A 239 -15.30 6.08 -24.80
C LEU A 239 -16.21 6.47 -25.98
N ASN A 240 -16.88 5.50 -26.62
CA ASN A 240 -17.82 5.79 -27.70
C ASN A 240 -19.06 6.56 -27.20
N ARG A 241 -19.57 6.24 -25.99
CA ARG A 241 -20.69 7.00 -25.39
C ARG A 241 -20.26 8.44 -25.07
N LEU A 242 -19.07 8.62 -24.49
CA LEU A 242 -18.51 9.96 -24.21
C LEU A 242 -18.43 10.80 -25.48
N ARG A 243 -17.84 10.27 -26.56
CA ARG A 243 -17.73 10.94 -27.88
C ARG A 243 -19.07 11.30 -28.50
N LYS A 244 -20.12 10.53 -28.20
CA LYS A 244 -21.50 10.76 -28.71
C LYS A 244 -22.36 11.62 -27.78
N GLY A 245 -21.85 12.09 -26.65
CA GLY A 245 -22.64 12.80 -25.65
C GLY A 245 -23.76 11.97 -25.05
N MET A 246 -23.56 10.66 -24.92
CA MET A 246 -24.51 9.74 -24.28
C MET A 246 -24.22 9.61 -22.79
N PHE A 247 -25.29 9.41 -21.99
CA PHE A 247 -25.12 9.01 -20.60
C PHE A 247 -24.35 7.70 -20.50
N LEU A 248 -23.41 7.58 -19.55
CA LEU A 248 -22.66 6.34 -19.36
C LEU A 248 -23.57 5.23 -18.81
N GLN A 249 -24.50 5.56 -17.92
CA GLN A 249 -25.45 4.62 -17.31
C GLN A 249 -24.74 3.41 -16.68
N ALA A 250 -23.66 3.68 -16.00
CA ALA A 250 -22.85 2.67 -15.31
C ALA A 250 -23.43 2.39 -13.91
N CYS A 251 -23.97 1.20 -13.67
CA CYS A 251 -24.51 0.82 -12.37
C CYS A 251 -23.54 1.01 -11.19
N PRO A 252 -22.24 0.72 -11.32
CA PRO A 252 -21.28 0.96 -10.23
C PRO A 252 -21.20 2.40 -9.75
N THR A 253 -21.42 3.38 -10.62
CA THR A 253 -21.40 4.80 -10.24
C THR A 253 -22.58 5.19 -9.33
N VAL A 254 -23.73 4.53 -9.53
CA VAL A 254 -24.91 4.70 -8.68
C VAL A 254 -24.72 4.04 -7.32
N ILE A 255 -24.08 2.87 -7.28
CA ILE A 255 -23.69 2.21 -6.01
C ILE A 255 -22.73 3.12 -5.23
N PHE A 256 -21.75 3.71 -5.91
CA PHE A 256 -20.83 4.68 -5.28
C PHE A 256 -21.59 5.90 -4.75
N ALA A 257 -22.47 6.48 -5.55
CA ALA A 257 -23.30 7.63 -5.18
C ALA A 257 -24.19 7.36 -3.95
N SER A 258 -24.62 6.11 -3.76
CA SER A 258 -25.44 5.71 -2.62
C SER A 258 -24.66 5.57 -1.31
N GLY A 259 -23.32 5.49 -1.36
CA GLY A 259 -22.46 5.18 -0.22
C GLY A 259 -22.62 3.75 0.34
N ASN A 260 -23.57 2.95 -0.18
CA ASN A 260 -23.80 1.58 0.26
C ASN A 260 -23.15 0.57 -0.68
N PHE A 261 -21.90 0.26 -0.42
CA PHE A 261 -21.09 -0.66 -1.22
C PHE A 261 -21.51 -2.13 -1.13
N ASN A 262 -22.43 -2.48 -0.23
CA ASN A 262 -22.98 -3.83 -0.10
C ASN A 262 -24.20 -4.07 -1.01
N THR A 263 -24.61 -3.06 -1.80
CA THR A 263 -25.73 -3.17 -2.74
C THR A 263 -25.41 -4.19 -3.84
N ARG A 264 -26.13 -5.32 -3.83
CA ARG A 264 -25.98 -6.39 -4.82
C ARG A 264 -26.82 -6.16 -6.09
N ARG A 265 -27.94 -5.42 -5.99
CA ARG A 265 -28.86 -5.13 -7.09
C ARG A 265 -29.25 -3.66 -7.09
N VAL A 266 -28.99 -2.98 -8.20
CA VAL A 266 -29.45 -1.60 -8.41
C VAL A 266 -30.94 -1.62 -8.70
N LEU A 267 -31.72 -0.83 -7.95
CA LEU A 267 -33.16 -0.64 -8.10
C LEU A 267 -33.45 0.77 -8.64
N ASN A 268 -34.64 1.02 -9.16
CA ASN A 268 -35.05 2.33 -9.70
C ASN A 268 -34.84 3.48 -8.73
N ARG A 269 -35.05 3.27 -7.42
CA ARG A 269 -34.77 4.28 -6.39
C ARG A 269 -33.29 4.70 -6.36
N HIS A 270 -32.34 3.80 -6.69
CA HIS A 270 -30.94 4.10 -6.74
C HIS A 270 -30.61 4.97 -7.97
N LEU A 271 -31.28 4.73 -9.10
CA LEU A 271 -31.11 5.53 -10.33
C LEU A 271 -31.60 6.99 -10.15
N ALA A 272 -32.47 7.23 -9.18
CA ALA A 272 -33.00 8.55 -8.86
C ALA A 272 -32.09 9.39 -7.95
N ILE A 273 -31.01 8.81 -7.37
CA ILE A 273 -30.11 9.51 -6.46
C ILE A 273 -29.55 10.77 -7.12
N ASP A 274 -29.69 11.90 -6.43
CA ASP A 274 -29.11 13.17 -6.84
C ASP A 274 -27.66 13.26 -6.37
N SER A 275 -26.74 12.99 -7.28
CA SER A 275 -25.30 12.98 -7.03
C SER A 275 -24.55 13.22 -8.33
N PRO A 276 -23.48 14.00 -8.36
CA PRO A 276 -22.64 14.18 -9.54
C PRO A 276 -21.98 12.88 -10.03
N TYR A 277 -21.91 11.87 -9.17
CA TYR A 277 -21.44 10.54 -9.55
C TYR A 277 -22.50 9.69 -10.28
N ASN A 278 -23.77 10.08 -10.26
CA ASN A 278 -24.84 9.31 -10.94
C ASN A 278 -24.80 9.52 -12.46
N THR A 279 -24.19 8.60 -13.17
CA THR A 279 -24.06 8.65 -14.64
C THR A 279 -25.35 8.29 -15.41
N TYR A 280 -26.47 8.05 -14.74
CA TYR A 280 -27.82 8.00 -15.33
C TYR A 280 -28.45 9.38 -15.42
N LYS A 281 -27.99 10.35 -14.59
CA LYS A 281 -28.54 11.72 -14.52
C LYS A 281 -27.56 12.77 -15.06
N ASN A 282 -26.26 12.48 -15.02
CA ASN A 282 -25.21 13.41 -15.43
C ASN A 282 -24.48 12.88 -16.67
N LEU A 283 -24.27 13.74 -17.65
CA LEU A 283 -23.48 13.44 -18.84
C LEU A 283 -21.98 13.49 -18.53
N GLY A 284 -21.21 12.74 -19.29
CA GLY A 284 -19.75 12.68 -19.12
C GLY A 284 -19.29 11.74 -18.01
N LEU A 285 -18.02 11.93 -17.62
CA LEU A 285 -17.44 11.21 -16.50
C LEU A 285 -17.88 11.83 -15.16
N PRO A 286 -17.94 11.04 -14.07
CA PRO A 286 -18.14 11.58 -12.74
C PRO A 286 -16.93 12.44 -12.31
N PRO A 287 -17.04 13.24 -11.23
CA PRO A 287 -15.97 14.15 -10.80
C PRO A 287 -14.63 13.48 -10.45
N GLY A 288 -14.64 12.18 -10.17
CA GLY A 288 -13.46 11.39 -9.82
C GLY A 288 -13.75 9.90 -9.85
N PRO A 289 -12.74 9.07 -9.57
CA PRO A 289 -12.87 7.63 -9.62
C PRO A 289 -13.76 7.08 -8.50
N ILE A 290 -14.42 5.96 -8.76
CA ILE A 290 -15.29 5.23 -7.82
C ILE A 290 -14.56 4.10 -7.09
N ARG A 291 -13.26 3.95 -7.36
CA ARG A 291 -12.28 3.07 -6.70
C ARG A 291 -10.88 3.40 -7.17
N CYS A 292 -9.86 2.87 -6.47
CA CYS A 292 -8.49 2.86 -6.99
C CYS A 292 -8.36 1.72 -8.01
N PRO A 293 -8.34 1.98 -9.34
CA PRO A 293 -8.22 0.93 -10.34
C PRO A 293 -6.79 0.41 -10.44
N LEU A 294 -6.63 -0.85 -10.84
CA LEU A 294 -5.32 -1.41 -11.15
C LEU A 294 -4.67 -0.70 -12.34
N GLY A 295 -3.34 -0.58 -12.33
CA GLY A 295 -2.60 -0.01 -13.47
C GLY A 295 -2.89 -0.74 -14.79
N SER A 296 -3.11 -2.06 -14.76
CA SER A 296 -3.51 -2.83 -15.94
C SER A 296 -4.89 -2.44 -16.48
N THR A 297 -5.81 -1.95 -15.67
CA THR A 297 -7.10 -1.45 -16.11
C THR A 297 -6.99 -0.06 -16.75
N VAL A 298 -6.08 0.77 -16.23
CA VAL A 298 -5.70 2.04 -16.88
C VAL A 298 -5.13 1.75 -18.27
N ASP A 299 -4.23 0.78 -18.40
CA ASP A 299 -3.68 0.36 -19.69
C ASP A 299 -4.77 -0.18 -20.64
N ALA A 300 -5.78 -0.89 -20.13
CA ALA A 300 -6.90 -1.36 -20.94
C ALA A 300 -7.74 -0.20 -21.50
N VAL A 301 -7.92 0.89 -20.75
CA VAL A 301 -8.58 2.11 -21.24
C VAL A 301 -7.74 2.78 -22.32
N LEU A 302 -6.43 2.97 -22.06
CA LEU A 302 -5.50 3.62 -22.99
C LEU A 302 -5.32 2.85 -24.31
N ASN A 303 -5.54 1.53 -24.30
CA ASN A 303 -5.43 0.65 -25.44
C ASN A 303 -6.80 0.11 -25.91
N ALA A 304 -7.89 0.81 -25.61
CA ALA A 304 -9.22 0.41 -26.01
C ALA A 304 -9.32 0.26 -27.54
N PRO A 305 -9.87 -0.88 -28.05
CA PRO A 305 -9.91 -1.12 -29.50
C PRO A 305 -10.88 -0.14 -30.18
N PRO A 306 -10.61 0.26 -31.44
CA PRO A 306 -11.50 1.09 -32.23
C PRO A 306 -12.72 0.29 -32.65
N THR A 307 -13.81 0.39 -31.88
CA THR A 307 -15.08 -0.28 -32.15
C THR A 307 -16.22 0.72 -32.26
N ARG A 308 -17.42 0.24 -32.66
CA ARG A 308 -18.65 1.05 -32.69
C ARG A 308 -19.63 0.65 -31.60
N VAL A 309 -19.23 -0.20 -30.66
CA VAL A 309 -20.12 -0.70 -29.59
C VAL A 309 -20.60 0.44 -28.69
N LEU A 310 -21.88 0.39 -28.34
CA LEU A 310 -22.54 1.41 -27.49
C LEU A 310 -23.30 0.76 -26.32
N TYR A 311 -23.55 -0.52 -26.38
CA TYR A 311 -24.39 -1.26 -25.43
C TYR A 311 -23.72 -2.57 -25.06
N MET A 312 -23.94 -3.02 -23.82
CA MET A 312 -23.60 -4.35 -23.33
C MET A 312 -24.72 -4.92 -22.50
N CYS A 313 -24.87 -6.22 -22.51
CA CYS A 313 -25.82 -6.98 -21.70
C CYS A 313 -25.16 -8.27 -21.24
N ALA A 314 -25.47 -8.74 -20.04
CA ALA A 314 -24.95 -10.01 -19.57
C ALA A 314 -25.30 -11.14 -20.58
N ASN A 315 -24.34 -12.03 -20.76
CA ASN A 315 -24.47 -13.13 -21.71
C ASN A 315 -25.56 -14.13 -21.25
N PRO A 316 -26.53 -14.50 -22.10
CA PRO A 316 -27.56 -15.48 -21.78
C PRO A 316 -27.03 -16.88 -21.39
N ASP A 317 -25.80 -17.22 -21.71
CA ASP A 317 -25.14 -18.48 -21.33
C ASP A 317 -24.69 -18.53 -19.87
N PHE A 318 -24.75 -17.39 -19.13
CA PHE A 318 -24.29 -17.23 -17.76
C PHE A 318 -22.76 -17.46 -17.56
N SER A 319 -21.98 -17.28 -18.61
CA SER A 319 -20.51 -17.35 -18.56
C SER A 319 -19.90 -16.25 -17.66
N GLY A 320 -20.69 -15.26 -17.25
CA GLY A 320 -20.23 -14.08 -16.54
C GLY A 320 -19.53 -13.07 -17.46
N THR A 321 -19.73 -13.21 -18.78
CA THR A 321 -19.28 -12.26 -19.81
C THR A 321 -20.46 -11.42 -20.30
N HIS A 322 -20.17 -10.45 -21.21
CA HIS A 322 -21.17 -9.59 -21.82
C HIS A 322 -21.23 -9.79 -23.34
N VAL A 323 -22.44 -9.59 -23.89
CA VAL A 323 -22.63 -9.41 -25.32
C VAL A 323 -22.66 -7.93 -25.63
N PHE A 324 -21.76 -7.50 -26.53
CA PHE A 324 -21.63 -6.12 -26.96
C PHE A 324 -22.44 -5.84 -28.22
N SER A 325 -23.09 -4.69 -28.30
CA SER A 325 -23.99 -4.31 -29.39
C SER A 325 -23.77 -2.88 -29.87
N VAL A 326 -23.97 -2.64 -31.15
CA VAL A 326 -23.80 -1.31 -31.77
C VAL A 326 -25.11 -0.52 -31.70
N THR A 327 -26.27 -1.19 -31.87
CA THR A 327 -27.57 -0.54 -31.90
C THR A 327 -28.42 -0.96 -30.71
N PHE A 328 -29.38 -0.07 -30.34
CA PHE A 328 -30.32 -0.38 -29.27
C PHE A 328 -31.21 -1.61 -29.61
N ALA A 329 -31.57 -1.79 -30.89
CA ALA A 329 -32.35 -2.95 -31.32
C ALA A 329 -31.61 -4.27 -31.06
N GLN A 330 -30.30 -4.33 -31.36
CA GLN A 330 -29.45 -5.50 -31.05
C GLN A 330 -29.39 -5.75 -29.54
N HIS A 331 -29.15 -4.69 -28.77
CA HIS A 331 -29.11 -4.78 -27.30
C HIS A 331 -30.45 -5.30 -26.73
N ALA A 332 -31.56 -4.75 -27.16
CA ALA A 332 -32.88 -5.17 -26.72
C ALA A 332 -33.18 -6.65 -27.05
N ALA A 333 -32.68 -7.13 -28.19
CA ALA A 333 -32.79 -8.56 -28.55
C ALA A 333 -31.97 -9.46 -27.61
N VAL A 334 -30.75 -9.04 -27.25
CA VAL A 334 -29.92 -9.77 -26.29
C VAL A 334 -30.54 -9.75 -24.89
N ALA A 335 -31.03 -8.57 -24.45
CA ALA A 335 -31.71 -8.43 -23.15
C ALA A 335 -32.93 -9.33 -23.01
N ARG A 336 -33.75 -9.45 -24.05
CA ARG A 336 -34.88 -10.40 -24.06
C ARG A 336 -34.43 -11.85 -23.92
N ARG A 337 -33.38 -12.27 -24.63
CA ARG A 337 -32.82 -13.63 -24.51
C ARG A 337 -32.29 -13.90 -23.12
N TYR A 338 -31.58 -12.92 -22.54
CA TYR A 338 -31.07 -13.04 -21.17
C TYR A 338 -32.21 -13.18 -20.15
N GLN A 339 -33.27 -12.37 -20.29
CA GLN A 339 -34.45 -12.45 -19.41
C GLN A 339 -35.18 -13.80 -19.56
N ALA A 340 -35.31 -14.32 -20.78
CA ALA A 340 -35.89 -15.65 -21.01
C ALA A 340 -35.05 -16.74 -20.31
N ALA A 341 -33.74 -16.70 -20.45
CA ALA A 341 -32.83 -17.65 -19.82
C ALA A 341 -32.84 -17.56 -18.26
N LEU A 342 -33.07 -16.37 -17.68
CA LEU A 342 -33.30 -16.20 -16.23
C LEU A 342 -34.61 -16.89 -15.81
N ASN A 343 -35.68 -16.66 -16.55
CA ASN A 343 -37.00 -17.24 -16.26
C ASN A 343 -36.97 -18.79 -16.32
N GLU A 344 -36.29 -19.36 -17.32
CA GLU A 344 -36.10 -20.82 -17.46
C GLU A 344 -35.38 -21.43 -16.25
N ARG A 345 -34.49 -20.67 -15.61
CA ARG A 345 -33.74 -21.10 -14.41
C ARG A 345 -34.42 -20.72 -13.10
N GLY A 346 -35.62 -20.11 -13.15
CA GLY A 346 -36.33 -19.66 -11.94
C GLY A 346 -35.63 -18.55 -11.15
N ILE A 347 -34.69 -17.83 -11.78
CA ILE A 347 -33.93 -16.72 -11.14
C ILE A 347 -34.78 -15.44 -11.30
N LYS A 348 -35.30 -14.94 -10.16
CA LYS A 348 -36.13 -13.71 -10.10
C LYS A 348 -35.28 -12.46 -9.79
#